data_c7e8f2b90d8a09c8569daea4a80d8882
#
_entry.id   c7e8f2b90d8a09c8569daea4a80d8882
#
_cell.length_a   1.000
_cell.length_b   1.000
_cell.length_c   1.000
_cell.angle_alpha   90.00
_cell.angle_beta   90.00
_cell.angle_gamma   90.00
#
_symmetry.space_group_name_H-M   'P 1'
#
loop_
_entity.id
_entity.type
_entity.pdbx_description
1 polymer ?
#
loop_
_entity_poly.entity_id
_entity_poly.type
_entity_poly.pdbx_seq_one_letter_code
_entity_poly.pdbx_strand_id
1 'polypeptide(L)'
;TLAGDMDGNLNIAGSTEQPLINGELILDSVSVLSRQYGANFRFDDRPVQIKNNRLEFDKFAIYTTGKTPFTIDGYVDFRDMSRPMANLNLLAQNYTLLDAKRTRESLVYGKVFADFRATVKGPLDGLNMRGNMSLLGNTDVSYILTDSPLTVQDRLGSLVTFTSFSDTTTVVQQEVPTVSLGGLDMVMMVHIDPSVRLKVDLDASNDNRVELEGGGDLSMKYTPQGDLTLTGRYTLSGGLMKYALPVIAAKEFAIDNGSYVEWTGNPMDPMLNFKATDRIRASVSEGENGGTRSVNFDVSIVVKNRLDNLSFAFDVSAPEDATIQNELTAMGAEERGKQALYIMVMKTYLGTGPIGGGGGGLGKIGRAHV
;
A
#
# COMPACT_ATOMS: atom_id res chain seq x y z
N THR A 1 -16.44 -14.30 9.08
CA THR A 1 -17.51 -15.31 9.25
C THR A 1 -17.15 -16.55 8.44
N LEU A 2 -17.24 -17.72 9.06
CA LEU A 2 -17.16 -19.04 8.43
C LEU A 2 -18.58 -19.58 8.38
N ALA A 3 -18.98 -20.16 7.27
CA ALA A 3 -20.28 -20.79 7.05
C ALA A 3 -20.13 -22.06 6.18
N GLY A 4 -21.14 -22.94 6.19
CA GLY A 4 -21.17 -24.20 5.47
C GLY A 4 -20.97 -25.38 6.42
N ASP A 5 -21.10 -26.59 5.86
CA ASP A 5 -21.01 -27.85 6.56
C ASP A 5 -19.89 -28.72 5.99
N MET A 6 -19.39 -29.66 6.77
CA MET A 6 -18.40 -30.63 6.33
C MET A 6 -18.98 -32.05 6.56
N ASP A 7 -19.18 -32.76 5.46
CA ASP A 7 -19.59 -34.13 5.47
C ASP A 7 -18.47 -35.08 5.05
N GLY A 8 -18.59 -36.32 5.36
CA GLY A 8 -17.60 -37.30 4.93
C GLY A 8 -17.98 -38.73 5.31
N ASN A 9 -17.34 -39.63 4.60
CA ASN A 9 -17.45 -41.07 4.87
C ASN A 9 -16.01 -41.60 4.99
N LEU A 10 -15.68 -42.17 6.14
CA LEU A 10 -14.36 -42.73 6.43
C LEU A 10 -14.48 -44.21 6.76
N ASN A 11 -13.72 -45.02 6.05
CA ASN A 11 -13.55 -46.47 6.33
C ASN A 11 -12.14 -46.64 6.93
N ILE A 12 -12.10 -47.13 8.16
CA ILE A 12 -10.86 -47.41 8.89
C ILE A 12 -10.70 -48.91 9.03
N ALA A 13 -9.61 -49.46 8.51
CA ALA A 13 -9.22 -50.87 8.58
C ALA A 13 -7.79 -51.01 9.09
N GLY A 14 -7.30 -52.22 9.23
CA GLY A 14 -5.93 -52.51 9.67
C GLY A 14 -5.82 -52.59 11.20
N SER A 15 -4.61 -52.41 11.71
CA SER A 15 -4.32 -52.45 13.14
C SER A 15 -4.31 -51.02 13.76
N THR A 16 -4.36 -50.92 15.08
CA THR A 16 -4.29 -49.64 15.79
C THR A 16 -2.94 -48.95 15.59
N GLU A 17 -1.88 -49.71 15.31
CA GLU A 17 -0.54 -49.18 15.04
C GLU A 17 -0.34 -48.76 13.58
N GLN A 18 -1.08 -49.42 12.66
CA GLN A 18 -1.07 -49.13 11.23
C GLN A 18 -2.47 -49.10 10.66
N PRO A 19 -3.26 -48.06 10.98
CA PRO A 19 -4.59 -47.89 10.43
C PRO A 19 -4.54 -47.58 8.94
N LEU A 20 -5.43 -48.16 8.20
CA LEU A 20 -5.67 -47.89 6.78
C LEU A 20 -6.94 -47.07 6.63
N ILE A 21 -6.82 -45.83 6.25
CA ILE A 21 -7.96 -44.91 6.12
C ILE A 21 -8.24 -44.69 4.64
N ASN A 22 -9.49 -44.94 4.26
CA ASN A 22 -10.04 -44.60 2.95
C ASN A 22 -11.37 -43.88 3.13
N GLY A 23 -11.76 -43.09 2.15
CA GLY A 23 -13.04 -42.39 2.19
C GLY A 23 -13.05 -41.11 1.40
N GLU A 24 -13.91 -40.18 1.81
CA GLU A 24 -14.05 -38.89 1.17
C GLU A 24 -14.49 -37.83 2.18
N LEU A 25 -14.09 -36.59 1.91
CA LEU A 25 -14.52 -35.39 2.62
C LEU A 25 -15.21 -34.45 1.62
N ILE A 26 -16.32 -33.87 2.02
CA ILE A 26 -17.11 -32.92 1.23
C ILE A 26 -17.22 -31.64 2.03
N LEU A 27 -16.88 -30.52 1.41
CA LEU A 27 -17.09 -29.19 1.97
C LEU A 27 -18.39 -28.63 1.37
N ASP A 28 -19.54 -28.88 2.04
CA ASP A 28 -20.84 -28.45 1.54
C ASP A 28 -21.03 -26.95 1.81
N SER A 29 -21.03 -26.17 0.72
CA SER A 29 -21.26 -24.72 0.74
C SER A 29 -20.34 -23.96 1.68
N VAL A 30 -19.14 -24.49 1.95
CA VAL A 30 -18.17 -23.86 2.86
C VAL A 30 -17.68 -22.57 2.27
N SER A 31 -17.76 -21.50 3.06
CA SER A 31 -17.33 -20.17 2.68
C SER A 31 -16.70 -19.40 3.83
N VAL A 32 -15.74 -18.54 3.50
CA VAL A 32 -15.07 -17.62 4.43
C VAL A 32 -15.30 -16.20 3.97
N LEU A 33 -15.94 -15.39 4.81
CA LEU A 33 -16.22 -13.99 4.55
C LEU A 33 -15.47 -13.09 5.56
N SER A 34 -14.68 -12.15 5.08
CA SER A 34 -14.12 -11.05 5.85
C SER A 34 -14.54 -9.71 5.25
N ARG A 35 -15.41 -8.97 5.95
CA ARG A 35 -15.89 -7.65 5.49
C ARG A 35 -14.78 -6.59 5.53
N GLN A 36 -13.91 -6.66 6.53
CA GLN A 36 -12.81 -5.72 6.71
C GLN A 36 -11.81 -5.74 5.54
N TYR A 37 -11.49 -6.95 5.07
CA TYR A 37 -10.55 -7.16 3.96
C TYR A 37 -11.23 -7.45 2.63
N GLY A 38 -12.57 -7.36 2.56
CA GLY A 38 -13.33 -7.64 1.35
C GLY A 38 -13.19 -9.07 0.82
N ALA A 39 -12.71 -10.01 1.64
CA ALA A 39 -12.46 -11.38 1.24
C ALA A 39 -13.74 -12.20 1.30
N ASN A 40 -14.04 -12.93 0.22
CA ASN A 40 -15.17 -13.84 0.12
C ASN A 40 -14.72 -15.10 -0.66
N PHE A 41 -14.35 -16.14 0.07
CA PHE A 41 -13.88 -17.40 -0.50
C PHE A 41 -14.97 -18.47 -0.37
N ARG A 42 -15.24 -19.20 -1.44
CA ARG A 42 -16.09 -20.37 -1.51
C ARG A 42 -15.26 -21.57 -1.94
N PHE A 43 -15.38 -22.66 -1.24
CA PHE A 43 -14.66 -23.89 -1.52
C PHE A 43 -15.46 -24.78 -2.46
N ASP A 44 -14.76 -25.67 -3.15
CA ASP A 44 -15.33 -26.68 -4.03
C ASP A 44 -16.19 -27.68 -3.20
N ASP A 45 -17.37 -27.99 -3.68
CA ASP A 45 -18.27 -28.98 -3.06
C ASP A 45 -17.95 -30.42 -3.54
N ARG A 46 -16.99 -30.61 -4.45
CA ARG A 46 -16.56 -31.93 -4.91
C ARG A 46 -15.85 -32.69 -3.80
N PRO A 47 -16.11 -34.02 -3.68
CA PRO A 47 -15.44 -34.83 -2.67
C PRO A 47 -13.92 -34.82 -2.83
N VAL A 48 -13.20 -34.53 -1.74
CA VAL A 48 -11.78 -34.75 -1.64
C VAL A 48 -11.54 -36.18 -1.19
N GLN A 49 -10.89 -36.99 -2.03
CA GLN A 49 -10.74 -38.44 -1.81
C GLN A 49 -9.61 -38.73 -0.83
N ILE A 50 -9.83 -39.67 0.05
CA ILE A 50 -8.85 -40.28 0.91
C ILE A 50 -8.55 -41.68 0.45
N LYS A 51 -7.35 -41.98 -0.04
CA LYS A 51 -6.94 -43.30 -0.52
C LYS A 51 -5.64 -43.74 0.16
N ASN A 52 -5.71 -44.85 0.88
CA ASN A 52 -4.55 -45.43 1.56
C ASN A 52 -3.78 -44.39 2.40
N ASN A 53 -4.47 -43.73 3.30
CA ASN A 53 -3.92 -42.68 4.17
C ASN A 53 -3.37 -41.47 3.41
N ARG A 54 -3.89 -41.18 2.24
CA ARG A 54 -3.50 -40.02 1.45
C ARG A 54 -4.75 -39.23 1.05
N LEU A 55 -4.81 -37.97 1.45
CA LEU A 55 -5.82 -37.01 1.02
C LEU A 55 -5.40 -36.46 -0.34
N GLU A 56 -6.18 -36.73 -1.38
CA GLU A 56 -5.86 -36.37 -2.77
C GLU A 56 -6.70 -35.19 -3.25
N PHE A 57 -6.03 -34.15 -3.74
CA PHE A 57 -6.65 -33.01 -4.38
C PHE A 57 -6.47 -33.13 -5.91
N ASP A 58 -7.59 -33.22 -6.63
CA ASP A 58 -7.62 -33.17 -8.09
C ASP A 58 -8.28 -31.88 -8.52
N LYS A 59 -7.47 -30.84 -8.76
CA LYS A 59 -7.93 -29.48 -9.11
C LYS A 59 -9.02 -28.98 -8.16
N PHE A 60 -8.83 -29.20 -6.88
CA PHE A 60 -9.75 -28.68 -5.87
C PHE A 60 -9.79 -27.15 -5.97
N ALA A 61 -10.99 -26.60 -6.13
CA ALA A 61 -11.19 -25.23 -6.52
C ALA A 61 -11.61 -24.34 -5.34
N ILE A 62 -11.02 -23.15 -5.29
CA ILE A 62 -11.43 -22.08 -4.36
C ILE A 62 -11.86 -20.90 -5.22
N TYR A 63 -13.09 -20.45 -5.04
CA TYR A 63 -13.69 -19.35 -5.77
C TYR A 63 -13.79 -18.11 -4.88
N THR A 64 -13.72 -16.95 -5.51
CA THR A 64 -14.13 -15.67 -4.93
C THR A 64 -15.40 -15.19 -5.65
N THR A 65 -15.56 -13.89 -5.82
CA THR A 65 -16.63 -13.30 -6.64
C THR A 65 -16.43 -13.55 -8.14
N GLY A 66 -15.20 -13.85 -8.57
CA GLY A 66 -14.85 -14.17 -9.96
C GLY A 66 -15.26 -15.58 -10.38
N LYS A 67 -15.14 -15.86 -11.69
CA LYS A 67 -15.46 -17.16 -12.28
C LYS A 67 -14.27 -18.11 -12.35
N THR A 68 -13.05 -17.57 -12.36
CA THR A 68 -11.82 -18.35 -12.44
C THR A 68 -11.42 -18.82 -11.04
N PRO A 69 -11.17 -20.12 -10.85
CA PRO A 69 -10.80 -20.66 -9.55
C PRO A 69 -9.30 -20.50 -9.25
N PHE A 70 -8.97 -20.47 -7.98
CA PHE A 70 -7.69 -20.90 -7.48
C PHE A 70 -7.74 -22.42 -7.30
N THR A 71 -6.80 -23.17 -7.84
CA THR A 71 -6.81 -24.63 -7.82
C THR A 71 -5.66 -25.20 -7.01
N ILE A 72 -5.96 -26.31 -6.33
CA ILE A 72 -5.01 -27.10 -5.56
C ILE A 72 -4.97 -28.49 -6.19
N ASP A 73 -3.76 -28.92 -6.60
CA ASP A 73 -3.47 -30.26 -7.07
C ASP A 73 -2.43 -30.92 -6.16
N GLY A 74 -2.55 -32.20 -5.93
CA GLY A 74 -1.57 -32.97 -5.18
C GLY A 74 -2.17 -33.72 -4.01
N TYR A 75 -1.41 -33.85 -2.94
CA TYR A 75 -1.86 -34.69 -1.82
C TYR A 75 -1.24 -34.28 -0.48
N VAL A 76 -1.92 -34.70 0.59
CA VAL A 76 -1.36 -34.80 1.94
C VAL A 76 -1.31 -36.27 2.33
N ASP A 77 -0.12 -36.78 2.61
CA ASP A 77 0.17 -38.15 2.95
C ASP A 77 0.33 -38.29 4.46
N PHE A 78 -0.54 -39.07 5.08
CA PHE A 78 -0.52 -39.34 6.52
C PHE A 78 -0.36 -40.84 6.83
N ARG A 79 0.35 -41.61 5.95
CA ARG A 79 0.75 -42.98 6.24
C ARG A 79 1.64 -43.04 7.48
N ASP A 80 2.49 -42.02 7.67
CA ASP A 80 3.11 -41.74 8.96
C ASP A 80 2.30 -40.65 9.68
N MET A 81 1.43 -41.09 10.61
CA MET A 81 0.58 -40.19 11.38
C MET A 81 1.33 -39.22 12.27
N SER A 82 2.58 -39.56 12.64
CA SER A 82 3.43 -38.70 13.46
C SER A 82 4.05 -37.57 12.66
N ARG A 83 4.16 -37.76 11.33
CA ARG A 83 4.79 -36.76 10.44
C ARG A 83 4.09 -36.71 9.07
N PRO A 84 2.85 -36.19 9.01
CA PRO A 84 2.15 -36.05 7.74
C PRO A 84 2.91 -35.14 6.77
N MET A 85 2.93 -35.53 5.48
CA MET A 85 3.68 -34.83 4.43
C MET A 85 2.76 -34.25 3.38
N ALA A 86 2.92 -32.99 3.04
CA ALA A 86 2.23 -32.34 1.93
C ALA A 86 3.11 -32.28 0.66
N ASN A 87 2.45 -32.43 -0.49
CA ASN A 87 3.00 -32.15 -1.80
C ASN A 87 1.89 -31.60 -2.69
N LEU A 88 1.81 -30.26 -2.73
CA LEU A 88 0.72 -29.55 -3.38
C LEU A 88 1.25 -28.58 -4.44
N ASN A 89 0.51 -28.48 -5.54
CA ASN A 89 0.70 -27.45 -6.56
C ASN A 89 -0.51 -26.51 -6.52
N LEU A 90 -0.23 -25.24 -6.45
CA LEU A 90 -1.22 -24.18 -6.37
C LEU A 90 -1.16 -23.37 -7.67
N LEU A 91 -2.32 -23.16 -8.30
CA LEU A 91 -2.41 -22.43 -9.56
C LEU A 91 -3.67 -21.56 -9.60
N ALA A 92 -3.49 -20.32 -10.01
CA ALA A 92 -4.58 -19.44 -10.40
C ALA A 92 -4.18 -18.60 -11.60
N GLN A 93 -5.12 -18.33 -12.51
CA GLN A 93 -4.92 -17.47 -13.67
C GLN A 93 -6.06 -16.49 -13.76
N ASN A 94 -5.73 -15.20 -13.87
CA ASN A 94 -6.69 -14.10 -13.86
C ASN A 94 -7.72 -14.26 -12.70
N TYR A 95 -7.20 -14.60 -11.55
CA TYR A 95 -8.00 -14.84 -10.35
C TYR A 95 -8.43 -13.52 -9.72
N THR A 96 -9.72 -13.38 -9.46
CA THR A 96 -10.23 -12.21 -8.74
C THR A 96 -9.95 -12.38 -7.24
N LEU A 97 -8.80 -11.91 -6.78
CA LEU A 97 -8.42 -12.02 -5.38
C LEU A 97 -9.30 -11.16 -4.47
N LEU A 98 -9.69 -9.99 -4.98
CA LEU A 98 -10.57 -9.04 -4.30
C LEU A 98 -11.56 -8.45 -5.31
N ASP A 99 -12.84 -8.35 -4.95
CA ASP A 99 -13.86 -7.52 -5.59
C ASP A 99 -14.84 -7.04 -4.50
N ALA A 100 -14.47 -5.94 -3.86
CA ALA A 100 -15.20 -5.41 -2.71
C ALA A 100 -15.52 -3.93 -2.89
N LYS A 101 -16.75 -3.55 -2.56
CA LYS A 101 -17.17 -2.16 -2.48
C LYS A 101 -16.75 -1.56 -1.14
N ARG A 102 -16.51 -0.27 -1.12
CA ARG A 102 -16.25 0.46 0.13
C ARG A 102 -17.45 0.36 1.07
N THR A 103 -17.19 0.00 2.32
CA THR A 103 -18.13 0.02 3.45
C THR A 103 -17.52 0.82 4.60
N ARG A 104 -18.26 1.03 5.68
CA ARG A 104 -17.74 1.70 6.89
C ARG A 104 -16.65 0.89 7.61
N GLU A 105 -16.64 -0.42 7.42
CA GLU A 105 -15.73 -1.36 8.06
C GLU A 105 -14.52 -1.71 7.17
N SER A 106 -14.53 -1.27 5.90
CA SER A 106 -13.48 -1.63 4.95
C SER A 106 -12.17 -0.96 5.30
N LEU A 107 -11.09 -1.72 5.41
CA LEU A 107 -9.72 -1.26 5.33
C LEU A 107 -9.19 -1.32 3.90
N VAL A 108 -9.69 -2.31 3.13
CA VAL A 108 -9.31 -2.51 1.72
C VAL A 108 -10.60 -2.66 0.90
N TYR A 109 -10.64 -2.03 -0.27
CA TYR A 109 -11.74 -2.16 -1.22
C TYR A 109 -11.24 -1.94 -2.66
N GLY A 110 -12.07 -2.32 -3.64
CA GLY A 110 -11.71 -2.25 -5.06
C GLY A 110 -11.59 -3.62 -5.68
N LYS A 111 -10.72 -3.76 -6.67
CA LYS A 111 -10.53 -5.02 -7.40
C LYS A 111 -9.06 -5.37 -7.49
N VAL A 112 -8.74 -6.61 -7.20
CA VAL A 112 -7.39 -7.18 -7.35
C VAL A 112 -7.47 -8.44 -8.19
N PHE A 113 -6.71 -8.47 -9.26
CA PHE A 113 -6.57 -9.62 -10.15
C PHE A 113 -5.13 -10.12 -10.12
N ALA A 114 -4.97 -11.42 -10.01
CA ALA A 114 -3.64 -12.01 -9.93
C ALA A 114 -3.53 -13.33 -10.68
N ASP A 115 -2.35 -13.56 -11.23
CA ASP A 115 -1.86 -14.90 -11.54
C ASP A 115 -1.04 -15.40 -10.37
N PHE A 116 -1.18 -16.66 -10.04
CA PHE A 116 -0.49 -17.29 -8.93
C PHE A 116 -0.03 -18.69 -9.30
N ARG A 117 1.20 -19.02 -8.97
CA ARG A 117 1.74 -20.36 -9.09
C ARG A 117 2.71 -20.64 -7.95
N ALA A 118 2.46 -21.70 -7.20
CA ALA A 118 3.35 -22.11 -6.13
C ALA A 118 3.35 -23.63 -5.95
N THR A 119 4.40 -24.12 -5.28
CA THR A 119 4.47 -25.49 -4.76
C THR A 119 4.60 -25.42 -3.25
N VAL A 120 3.90 -26.32 -2.56
CA VAL A 120 3.96 -26.49 -1.11
C VAL A 120 4.41 -27.91 -0.82
N LYS A 121 5.53 -28.09 -0.14
CA LYS A 121 6.10 -29.40 0.16
C LYS A 121 6.67 -29.47 1.57
N GLY A 122 6.60 -30.61 2.16
CA GLY A 122 7.21 -30.89 3.46
C GLY A 122 6.23 -31.43 4.50
N PRO A 123 6.71 -31.68 5.71
CA PRO A 123 5.83 -32.06 6.81
C PRO A 123 4.90 -30.90 7.18
N LEU A 124 3.68 -31.19 7.69
CA LEU A 124 2.68 -30.18 7.99
C LEU A 124 3.14 -29.16 9.06
N ASP A 125 4.10 -29.56 9.89
CA ASP A 125 4.74 -28.71 10.91
C ASP A 125 5.96 -27.94 10.38
N GLY A 126 6.34 -28.14 9.10
CA GLY A 126 7.52 -27.53 8.46
C GLY A 126 7.35 -27.39 6.95
N LEU A 127 6.28 -26.76 6.50
CA LEU A 127 5.97 -26.58 5.09
C LEU A 127 6.93 -25.61 4.39
N ASN A 128 7.36 -25.99 3.20
CA ASN A 128 8.12 -25.12 2.31
C ASN A 128 7.25 -24.70 1.13
N MET A 129 7.00 -23.40 0.99
CA MET A 129 6.25 -22.83 -0.12
C MET A 129 7.18 -21.98 -0.99
N ARG A 130 7.16 -22.24 -2.29
CA ARG A 130 7.93 -21.48 -3.28
C ARG A 130 7.04 -21.18 -4.47
N GLY A 131 7.03 -19.92 -4.92
CA GLY A 131 6.15 -19.54 -6.01
C GLY A 131 6.34 -18.14 -6.54
N ASN A 132 5.44 -17.80 -7.48
CA ASN A 132 5.37 -16.50 -8.10
C ASN A 132 3.91 -16.02 -8.05
N MET A 133 3.73 -14.71 -7.89
CA MET A 133 2.46 -14.02 -8.00
C MET A 133 2.65 -12.82 -8.93
N SER A 134 1.70 -12.59 -9.82
CA SER A 134 1.67 -11.40 -10.67
C SER A 134 0.37 -10.66 -10.43
N LEU A 135 0.45 -9.42 -9.95
CA LEU A 135 -0.70 -8.51 -9.93
C LEU A 135 -0.92 -7.97 -11.34
N LEU A 136 -2.13 -8.15 -11.87
CA LEU A 136 -2.47 -7.83 -13.25
C LEU A 136 -2.88 -6.36 -13.39
N GLY A 137 -2.65 -5.79 -14.56
CA GLY A 137 -2.81 -4.36 -14.85
C GLY A 137 -4.25 -3.82 -14.74
N ASN A 138 -5.25 -4.70 -14.66
CA ASN A 138 -6.64 -4.32 -14.37
C ASN A 138 -6.96 -4.22 -12.88
N THR A 139 -5.95 -4.33 -12.01
CA THR A 139 -6.05 -4.13 -10.57
C THR A 139 -6.21 -2.64 -10.26
N ASP A 140 -7.23 -2.32 -9.47
CA ASP A 140 -7.52 -0.99 -8.92
C ASP A 140 -8.01 -1.17 -7.49
N VAL A 141 -7.13 -0.95 -6.53
CA VAL A 141 -7.37 -1.23 -5.12
C VAL A 141 -7.11 0.00 -4.26
N SER A 142 -7.95 0.18 -3.26
CA SER A 142 -7.85 1.27 -2.28
C SER A 142 -7.59 0.69 -0.89
N TYR A 143 -6.66 1.31 -0.18
CA TYR A 143 -6.36 1.04 1.22
C TYR A 143 -6.70 2.29 2.06
N ILE A 144 -7.39 2.11 3.18
CA ILE A 144 -7.73 3.18 4.11
C ILE A 144 -6.73 3.16 5.26
N LEU A 145 -5.97 4.23 5.38
CA LEU A 145 -5.00 4.40 6.47
C LEU A 145 -5.75 4.95 7.70
N THR A 146 -5.94 4.12 8.73
CA THR A 146 -6.71 4.48 9.93
C THR A 146 -5.95 5.40 10.88
N ASP A 147 -4.61 5.29 10.91
CA ASP A 147 -3.73 6.09 11.76
C ASP A 147 -2.65 6.75 10.89
N SER A 148 -3.05 7.74 10.10
CA SER A 148 -2.11 8.44 9.23
C SER A 148 -1.23 9.40 10.03
N PRO A 149 0.12 9.27 9.99
CA PRO A 149 1.03 10.32 10.48
C PRO A 149 0.91 11.60 9.63
N LEU A 150 0.06 11.58 8.59
CA LEU A 150 -0.21 12.66 7.66
C LEU A 150 -1.45 13.48 8.03
N THR A 151 -2.12 13.19 9.14
CA THR A 151 -3.28 13.97 9.59
C THR A 151 -2.85 15.40 9.93
N VAL A 152 -3.67 16.34 9.48
CA VAL A 152 -3.40 17.79 9.45
C VAL A 152 -3.15 18.39 10.83
N GLN A 153 -3.66 17.79 11.90
CA GLN A 153 -3.55 18.31 13.26
C GLN A 153 -2.13 18.27 13.84
N ASP A 154 -1.33 17.25 13.51
CA ASP A 154 0.03 17.11 14.03
C ASP A 154 1.05 18.01 13.32
N ARG A 155 0.70 18.58 12.16
CA ARG A 155 1.63 19.32 11.29
C ARG A 155 1.54 20.84 11.39
N LEU A 156 0.45 21.39 11.87
CA LEU A 156 0.38 22.85 12.12
C LEU A 156 1.41 23.27 13.17
N GLY A 157 1.71 22.41 14.14
CA GLY A 157 2.77 22.63 15.12
C GLY A 157 4.17 22.61 14.52
N SER A 158 4.43 21.79 13.49
CA SER A 158 5.75 21.61 12.87
C SER A 158 6.03 22.56 11.72
N LEU A 159 5.01 23.10 11.05
CA LEU A 159 5.16 24.13 10.00
C LEU A 159 5.64 25.49 10.55
N VAL A 160 5.54 25.70 11.86
CA VAL A 160 5.97 26.95 12.54
C VAL A 160 7.30 26.79 13.24
N THR A 161 7.84 25.57 13.37
CA THR A 161 9.11 25.33 14.09
C THR A 161 10.01 24.46 13.24
N PHE A 162 10.87 25.08 12.43
CA PHE A 162 12.02 24.42 11.82
C PHE A 162 13.13 24.21 12.87
N THR A 163 12.89 23.35 13.83
CA THR A 163 13.95 22.85 14.71
C THR A 163 13.75 21.38 14.91
N SER A 164 14.81 20.62 14.68
CA SER A 164 14.92 19.19 14.92
C SER A 164 14.23 18.76 16.21
N PHE A 165 13.13 18.05 16.09
CA PHE A 165 12.52 17.32 17.20
C PHE A 165 12.87 15.85 17.08
N SER A 166 13.81 15.41 17.90
CA SER A 166 13.83 14.07 18.42
C SER A 166 12.84 14.04 19.59
N ASP A 167 11.57 13.82 19.34
CA ASP A 167 10.63 13.53 20.40
C ASP A 167 10.13 12.10 20.25
N THR A 168 10.54 11.28 21.18
CA THR A 168 10.16 9.91 21.41
C THR A 168 8.69 9.85 21.84
N THR A 169 7.77 9.99 20.90
CA THR A 169 6.43 9.45 21.10
C THR A 169 6.51 7.97 20.77
N THR A 170 6.35 7.15 21.78
CA THR A 170 6.09 5.71 21.67
C THR A 170 4.89 5.53 20.76
N VAL A 171 5.16 5.25 19.47
CA VAL A 171 4.16 4.71 18.56
C VAL A 171 3.75 3.37 19.18
N VAL A 172 2.52 3.30 19.67
CA VAL A 172 1.89 2.03 19.99
C VAL A 172 1.82 1.28 18.67
N GLN A 173 2.76 0.38 18.44
CA GLN A 173 2.66 -0.59 17.38
C GLN A 173 1.34 -1.33 17.60
N GLN A 174 0.34 -1.07 16.79
CA GLN A 174 -0.78 -1.99 16.64
C GLN A 174 -0.17 -3.30 16.16
N GLU A 175 -0.13 -4.29 17.04
CA GLU A 175 0.18 -5.65 16.65
C GLU A 175 -0.88 -6.07 15.62
N VAL A 176 -0.50 -6.07 14.36
CA VAL A 176 -1.27 -6.76 13.32
C VAL A 176 -1.37 -8.20 13.82
N PRO A 177 -2.57 -8.77 14.01
CA PRO A 177 -2.70 -10.15 14.45
C PRO A 177 -1.99 -11.03 13.42
N THR A 178 -0.78 -11.45 13.75
CA THR A 178 -0.02 -12.40 12.96
C THR A 178 -0.72 -13.73 13.11
N VAL A 179 -1.47 -14.14 12.09
CA VAL A 179 -1.88 -15.53 11.95
C VAL A 179 -0.57 -16.31 11.75
N SER A 180 -0.02 -16.82 12.82
CA SER A 180 1.15 -17.69 12.74
C SER A 180 0.70 -18.97 12.02
N LEU A 181 1.07 -19.07 10.76
CA LEU A 181 1.03 -20.34 9.99
C LEU A 181 2.22 -21.17 10.46
N GLY A 182 2.12 -21.73 11.66
CA GLY A 182 3.21 -22.40 12.33
C GLY A 182 3.98 -23.36 11.40
N GLY A 183 5.29 -23.18 11.32
CA GLY A 183 6.17 -24.03 10.52
C GLY A 183 6.24 -23.72 9.03
N LEU A 184 5.58 -22.68 8.50
CA LEU A 184 5.66 -22.34 7.07
C LEU A 184 6.93 -21.53 6.76
N ASP A 185 7.76 -22.04 5.87
CA ASP A 185 8.84 -21.32 5.19
C ASP A 185 8.38 -20.96 3.77
N MET A 186 8.14 -19.68 3.50
CA MET A 186 7.64 -19.22 2.21
C MET A 186 8.61 -18.24 1.54
N VAL A 187 8.85 -18.45 0.24
CA VAL A 187 9.46 -17.44 -0.64
C VAL A 187 8.59 -17.27 -1.86
N MET A 188 8.16 -16.03 -2.07
CA MET A 188 7.28 -15.63 -3.16
C MET A 188 7.89 -14.47 -3.93
N MET A 189 8.04 -14.61 -5.24
CA MET A 189 8.33 -13.49 -6.13
C MET A 189 7.02 -12.84 -6.54
N VAL A 190 6.92 -11.53 -6.37
CA VAL A 190 5.71 -10.76 -6.68
C VAL A 190 6.04 -9.77 -7.79
N HIS A 191 5.44 -9.97 -8.95
CA HIS A 191 5.50 -9.03 -10.06
C HIS A 191 4.26 -8.13 -10.03
N ILE A 192 4.45 -6.83 -10.15
CA ILE A 192 3.37 -5.84 -10.23
C ILE A 192 3.38 -5.22 -11.62
N ASP A 193 2.31 -5.42 -12.40
CA ASP A 193 2.17 -4.82 -13.72
C ASP A 193 2.18 -3.29 -13.62
N PRO A 194 2.87 -2.57 -14.53
CA PRO A 194 2.95 -1.10 -14.50
C PRO A 194 1.61 -0.34 -14.56
N SER A 195 0.54 -0.99 -14.97
CA SER A 195 -0.82 -0.42 -15.04
C SER A 195 -1.65 -0.63 -13.77
N VAL A 196 -1.07 -1.27 -12.75
CA VAL A 196 -1.73 -1.45 -11.45
C VAL A 196 -1.91 -0.10 -10.78
N ARG A 197 -3.14 0.16 -10.30
CA ARG A 197 -3.48 1.36 -9.55
C ARG A 197 -3.70 1.05 -8.09
N LEU A 198 -2.92 1.71 -7.25
CA LEU A 198 -3.04 1.66 -5.81
C LEU A 198 -3.53 3.02 -5.32
N LYS A 199 -4.56 3.04 -4.49
CA LYS A 199 -5.08 4.25 -3.87
C LYS A 199 -4.92 4.13 -2.37
N VAL A 200 -4.46 5.18 -1.74
CA VAL A 200 -4.34 5.27 -0.28
C VAL A 200 -5.19 6.45 0.18
N ASP A 201 -6.29 6.16 0.85
CA ASP A 201 -7.09 7.16 1.53
C ASP A 201 -6.38 7.51 2.84
N LEU A 202 -5.87 8.74 2.93
CA LEU A 202 -5.09 9.21 4.08
C LEU A 202 -5.97 9.65 5.25
N ASP A 203 -7.28 9.78 5.01
CA ASP A 203 -8.30 10.07 6.01
C ASP A 203 -9.62 9.38 5.67
N ALA A 204 -10.50 9.29 6.67
CA ALA A 204 -11.82 8.68 6.50
C ALA A 204 -12.78 9.50 5.62
N SER A 205 -12.54 10.83 5.47
CA SER A 205 -13.38 11.76 4.70
C SER A 205 -13.11 11.68 3.19
N ASN A 206 -11.99 11.07 2.78
CA ASN A 206 -11.54 11.03 1.38
C ASN A 206 -11.05 12.39 0.82
N ASP A 207 -10.80 13.36 1.68
CA ASP A 207 -10.30 14.68 1.26
C ASP A 207 -8.80 14.62 0.92
N ASN A 208 -8.08 13.72 1.60
CA ASN A 208 -6.67 13.46 1.37
C ASN A 208 -6.49 12.04 0.82
N ARG A 209 -5.95 11.94 -0.40
CA ARG A 209 -5.76 10.68 -1.10
C ARG A 209 -4.49 10.72 -1.95
N VAL A 210 -3.82 9.57 -2.01
CA VAL A 210 -2.75 9.33 -2.97
C VAL A 210 -3.19 8.22 -3.91
N GLU A 211 -3.16 8.48 -5.21
CA GLU A 211 -3.37 7.50 -6.26
C GLU A 211 -2.01 7.25 -6.95
N LEU A 212 -1.60 5.99 -7.01
CA LEU A 212 -0.31 5.56 -7.52
C LEU A 212 -0.54 4.63 -8.71
N GLU A 213 0.15 4.88 -9.79
CA GLU A 213 0.23 3.99 -10.95
C GLU A 213 1.67 3.62 -11.19
N GLY A 214 1.96 2.34 -11.30
CA GLY A 214 3.32 1.86 -11.46
C GLY A 214 3.45 0.36 -11.28
N GLY A 215 4.69 -0.13 -11.31
CA GLY A 215 4.98 -1.55 -11.21
C GLY A 215 6.36 -1.83 -10.63
N GLY A 216 6.68 -3.11 -10.51
CA GLY A 216 7.96 -3.55 -10.02
C GLY A 216 7.97 -5.00 -9.61
N ASP A 217 9.13 -5.43 -9.16
CA ASP A 217 9.36 -6.79 -8.69
C ASP A 217 9.75 -6.77 -7.22
N LEU A 218 9.02 -7.57 -6.43
CA LEU A 218 9.23 -7.71 -5.00
C LEU A 218 9.53 -9.17 -4.65
N SER A 219 10.31 -9.38 -3.61
CA SER A 219 10.52 -10.69 -2.99
C SER A 219 9.92 -10.68 -1.59
N MET A 220 8.99 -11.57 -1.36
CA MET A 220 8.33 -11.76 -0.07
C MET A 220 8.82 -13.07 0.55
N LYS A 221 9.25 -13.01 1.81
CA LYS A 221 9.65 -14.17 2.59
C LYS A 221 8.87 -14.20 3.89
N TYR A 222 8.41 -15.39 4.26
CA TYR A 222 7.80 -15.66 5.55
C TYR A 222 8.55 -16.81 6.20
N THR A 223 8.98 -16.63 7.45
CA THR A 223 9.76 -17.62 8.18
C THR A 223 8.86 -18.49 9.07
N PRO A 224 9.31 -19.70 9.46
CA PRO A 224 8.57 -20.54 10.41
C PRO A 224 8.31 -19.87 11.77
N GLN A 225 9.08 -18.84 12.12
CA GLN A 225 8.92 -18.06 13.34
C GLN A 225 7.81 -17.01 13.23
N GLY A 226 7.30 -16.77 12.01
CA GLY A 226 6.23 -15.80 11.75
C GLY A 226 6.73 -14.45 11.22
N ASP A 227 8.03 -14.32 10.93
CA ASP A 227 8.59 -13.08 10.41
C ASP A 227 8.27 -12.94 8.92
N LEU A 228 7.59 -11.85 8.56
CA LEU A 228 7.36 -11.48 7.18
C LEU A 228 8.35 -10.39 6.76
N THR A 229 9.09 -10.64 5.69
CA THR A 229 9.98 -9.65 5.06
C THR A 229 9.60 -9.41 3.61
N LEU A 230 9.68 -8.15 3.21
CA LEU A 230 9.44 -7.69 1.84
C LEU A 230 10.68 -6.92 1.35
N THR A 231 11.16 -7.24 0.16
CA THR A 231 12.29 -6.53 -0.47
C THR A 231 11.99 -6.26 -1.93
N GLY A 232 12.46 -5.13 -2.42
CA GLY A 232 12.25 -4.72 -3.81
C GLY A 232 11.68 -3.32 -3.92
N ARG A 233 11.39 -2.91 -5.16
CA ARG A 233 10.96 -1.54 -5.46
C ARG A 233 9.70 -1.54 -6.33
N TYR A 234 8.76 -0.69 -5.94
CA TYR A 234 7.61 -0.30 -6.74
C TYR A 234 7.88 1.09 -7.31
N THR A 235 8.09 1.16 -8.62
CA THR A 235 8.42 2.41 -9.34
C THR A 235 7.16 2.98 -9.96
N LEU A 236 6.93 4.27 -9.75
CA LEU A 236 5.75 4.97 -10.23
C LEU A 236 5.99 5.48 -11.66
N SER A 237 5.04 5.19 -12.53
CA SER A 237 4.91 5.77 -13.86
C SER A 237 4.10 7.08 -13.82
N GLY A 238 3.31 7.28 -12.76
CA GLY A 238 2.48 8.46 -12.53
C GLY A 238 1.59 8.30 -11.31
N GLY A 239 0.62 9.17 -11.20
CA GLY A 239 -0.36 9.18 -10.13
C GLY A 239 -0.84 10.58 -9.79
N LEU A 240 -1.65 10.66 -8.75
CA LEU A 240 -2.25 11.91 -8.29
C LEU A 240 -2.23 11.94 -6.76
N MET A 241 -1.78 13.04 -6.18
CA MET A 241 -1.89 13.33 -4.76
C MET A 241 -2.90 14.45 -4.56
N LYS A 242 -4.04 14.13 -3.97
CA LYS A 242 -5.01 15.12 -3.50
C LYS A 242 -4.72 15.43 -2.04
N TYR A 243 -4.45 16.68 -1.74
CA TYR A 243 -4.09 17.11 -0.40
C TYR A 243 -4.76 18.43 -0.03
N ALA A 244 -5.46 18.43 1.11
CA ALA A 244 -6.08 19.62 1.70
C ALA A 244 -5.18 20.17 2.81
N LEU A 245 -4.83 21.44 2.70
CA LEU A 245 -4.19 22.19 3.78
C LEU A 245 -5.24 22.95 4.57
N PRO A 246 -5.05 23.24 5.87
CA PRO A 246 -6.10 23.84 6.73
C PRO A 246 -6.67 25.16 6.24
N VAL A 247 -5.93 25.90 5.43
CA VAL A 247 -6.31 27.24 4.91
C VAL A 247 -6.40 27.27 3.40
N ILE A 248 -6.19 26.15 2.72
CA ILE A 248 -6.20 26.06 1.26
C ILE A 248 -7.15 24.92 0.87
N ALA A 249 -8.06 25.21 -0.07
CA ALA A 249 -8.88 24.16 -0.66
C ALA A 249 -8.02 23.00 -1.18
N ALA A 250 -8.54 21.78 -1.11
CA ALA A 250 -7.85 20.60 -1.59
C ALA A 250 -7.29 20.81 -2.99
N LYS A 251 -6.00 20.53 -3.15
CA LYS A 251 -5.26 20.64 -4.40
C LYS A 251 -4.82 19.29 -4.89
N GLU A 252 -4.68 19.18 -6.19
CA GLU A 252 -4.22 17.99 -6.86
C GLU A 252 -2.80 18.23 -7.40
N PHE A 253 -1.89 17.34 -7.06
CA PHE A 253 -0.51 17.32 -7.51
C PHE A 253 -0.29 16.06 -8.33
N ALA A 254 0.22 16.20 -9.55
CA ALA A 254 0.62 15.05 -10.36
C ALA A 254 1.91 14.45 -9.79
N ILE A 255 1.93 13.15 -9.59
CA ILE A 255 3.12 12.45 -9.11
C ILE A 255 4.12 12.31 -10.26
N ASP A 256 5.33 12.77 -10.03
CA ASP A 256 6.41 12.78 -11.02
C ASP A 256 6.86 11.33 -11.30
N ASN A 257 7.08 11.04 -12.58
CA ASN A 257 7.63 9.76 -13.03
C ASN A 257 9.00 9.52 -12.38
N GLY A 258 9.25 8.26 -12.01
CA GLY A 258 10.48 7.85 -11.30
C GLY A 258 10.41 8.00 -9.78
N SER A 259 9.31 8.50 -9.24
CA SER A 259 8.99 8.33 -7.81
C SER A 259 8.88 6.84 -7.48
N TYR A 260 9.19 6.45 -6.24
CA TYR A 260 9.18 5.03 -5.88
C TYR A 260 8.91 4.78 -4.39
N VAL A 261 8.48 3.54 -4.13
CA VAL A 261 8.44 2.91 -2.80
C VAL A 261 9.41 1.75 -2.78
N GLU A 262 10.27 1.65 -1.78
CA GLU A 262 11.27 0.60 -1.66
C GLU A 262 11.19 -0.09 -0.31
N TRP A 263 11.08 -1.41 -0.35
CA TRP A 263 11.14 -2.26 0.84
C TRP A 263 12.52 -2.89 0.98
N THR A 264 13.06 -2.87 2.19
CA THR A 264 14.36 -3.45 2.54
C THR A 264 14.27 -4.48 3.66
N GLY A 265 13.07 -4.95 3.98
CA GLY A 265 12.81 -5.95 5.01
C GLY A 265 11.42 -5.80 5.64
N ASN A 266 11.20 -4.80 6.48
CA ASN A 266 9.90 -4.60 7.13
C ASN A 266 8.82 -4.14 6.14
N PRO A 267 7.73 -4.92 5.93
CA PRO A 267 6.67 -4.54 5.00
C PRO A 267 5.92 -3.27 5.41
N MET A 268 5.88 -2.97 6.71
CA MET A 268 5.14 -1.83 7.26
C MET A 268 5.96 -0.54 7.30
N ASP A 269 7.26 -0.61 6.97
CA ASP A 269 8.16 0.54 6.98
C ASP A 269 8.98 0.65 5.70
N PRO A 270 8.33 0.92 4.55
CA PRO A 270 9.03 1.18 3.29
C PRO A 270 9.73 2.54 3.32
N MET A 271 10.76 2.65 2.48
CA MET A 271 11.35 3.92 2.10
C MET A 271 10.53 4.55 0.99
N LEU A 272 10.12 5.79 1.18
CA LEU A 272 9.38 6.59 0.21
C LEU A 272 10.31 7.61 -0.46
N ASN A 273 10.12 7.81 -1.76
CA ASN A 273 10.75 8.87 -2.51
C ASN A 273 9.77 9.36 -3.59
N PHE A 274 8.91 10.29 -3.18
CA PHE A 274 7.91 10.88 -4.05
C PHE A 274 8.20 12.34 -4.30
N LYS A 275 7.94 12.76 -5.52
CA LYS A 275 7.76 14.15 -5.87
C LYS A 275 6.41 14.28 -6.58
N ALA A 276 5.59 15.23 -6.14
CA ALA A 276 4.31 15.53 -6.74
C ALA A 276 4.22 17.03 -7.04
N THR A 277 3.84 17.38 -8.26
CA THR A 277 3.96 18.74 -8.80
C THR A 277 2.60 19.26 -9.26
N ASP A 278 2.28 20.52 -8.89
CA ASP A 278 1.17 21.31 -9.43
C ASP A 278 1.73 22.54 -10.16
N ARG A 279 1.23 22.78 -11.38
CA ARG A 279 1.61 23.96 -12.16
C ARG A 279 0.69 25.13 -11.84
N ILE A 280 1.26 26.16 -11.21
CA ILE A 280 0.52 27.31 -10.70
C ILE A 280 0.97 28.57 -11.43
N ARG A 281 0.01 29.31 -11.98
CA ARG A 281 0.24 30.63 -12.51
C ARG A 281 0.18 31.66 -11.39
N ALA A 282 1.25 32.45 -11.22
CA ALA A 282 1.35 33.44 -10.18
C ALA A 282 1.89 34.79 -10.72
N SER A 283 1.58 35.85 -9.98
CA SER A 283 2.05 37.21 -10.30
C SER A 283 3.46 37.41 -9.77
N VAL A 284 4.27 38.08 -10.57
CA VAL A 284 5.64 38.50 -10.25
C VAL A 284 5.72 40.02 -10.40
N SER A 285 6.25 40.71 -9.40
CA SER A 285 6.48 42.17 -9.49
C SER A 285 7.74 42.47 -10.30
N GLU A 286 7.68 43.45 -11.17
CA GLU A 286 8.82 43.92 -12.02
C GLU A 286 9.56 45.09 -11.40
N GLY A 287 9.71 45.16 -10.08
CA GLY A 287 10.41 46.22 -9.35
C GLY A 287 9.52 47.38 -8.89
N GLU A 288 10.12 48.42 -8.27
CA GLU A 288 9.39 49.50 -7.57
C GLU A 288 8.49 50.34 -8.48
N ASN A 289 8.77 50.44 -9.77
CA ASN A 289 7.96 51.17 -10.76
C ASN A 289 7.45 50.30 -11.91
N GLY A 290 7.63 48.98 -11.79
CA GLY A 290 7.25 48.02 -12.80
C GLY A 290 5.83 47.51 -12.63
N GLY A 291 5.26 46.97 -13.72
CA GLY A 291 4.01 46.25 -13.70
C GLY A 291 4.12 44.90 -12.99
N THR A 292 3.03 44.16 -12.97
CA THR A 292 3.02 42.75 -12.61
C THR A 292 2.94 41.90 -13.87
N ARG A 293 3.72 40.86 -13.98
CA ARG A 293 3.61 39.82 -15.02
C ARG A 293 3.23 38.49 -14.43
N SER A 294 2.65 37.64 -15.23
CA SER A 294 2.30 36.27 -14.81
C SER A 294 3.36 35.30 -15.26
N VAL A 295 3.78 34.41 -14.34
CA VAL A 295 4.75 33.34 -14.59
C VAL A 295 4.13 32.01 -14.16
N ASN A 296 4.44 30.95 -14.90
CA ASN A 296 4.08 29.58 -14.52
C ASN A 296 5.19 29.02 -13.60
N PHE A 297 4.77 28.56 -12.43
CA PHE A 297 5.60 27.91 -11.45
C PHE A 297 5.21 26.44 -11.31
N ASP A 298 6.19 25.56 -11.26
CA ASP A 298 6.01 24.18 -10.86
C ASP A 298 6.28 24.10 -9.35
N VAL A 299 5.19 23.99 -8.58
CA VAL A 299 5.23 23.86 -7.12
C VAL A 299 5.15 22.39 -6.76
N SER A 300 6.11 21.90 -6.01
CA SER A 300 6.25 20.48 -5.71
C SER A 300 6.19 20.19 -4.22
N ILE A 301 5.60 19.05 -3.89
CA ILE A 301 5.70 18.40 -2.58
C ILE A 301 6.68 17.24 -2.74
N VAL A 302 7.71 17.23 -1.92
CA VAL A 302 8.74 16.18 -1.89
C VAL A 302 8.60 15.41 -0.60
N VAL A 303 8.32 14.10 -0.70
CA VAL A 303 8.18 13.17 0.41
C VAL A 303 9.32 12.17 0.34
N LYS A 304 10.12 12.08 1.39
CA LYS A 304 11.28 11.18 1.46
C LYS A 304 11.36 10.46 2.79
N ASN A 305 12.23 9.47 2.85
CA ASN A 305 12.59 8.66 4.00
C ASN A 305 11.59 7.52 4.30
N ARG A 306 11.82 6.83 5.40
CA ARG A 306 10.99 5.71 5.86
C ARG A 306 9.63 6.20 6.34
N LEU A 307 8.63 5.31 6.26
CA LEU A 307 7.26 5.67 6.61
C LEU A 307 7.12 6.13 8.07
N ASP A 308 7.91 5.57 8.98
CA ASP A 308 7.95 5.94 10.40
C ASP A 308 8.61 7.29 10.67
N ASN A 309 9.43 7.80 9.73
CA ASN A 309 10.15 9.06 9.85
C ASN A 309 10.13 9.86 8.53
N LEU A 310 8.93 10.22 8.07
CA LEU A 310 8.75 10.92 6.81
C LEU A 310 9.27 12.35 6.86
N SER A 311 10.00 12.74 5.82
CA SER A 311 10.41 14.11 5.54
C SER A 311 9.51 14.70 4.45
N PHE A 312 8.97 15.88 4.73
CA PHE A 312 8.19 16.66 3.77
C PHE A 312 8.87 17.99 3.51
N ALA A 313 8.97 18.33 2.24
CA ALA A 313 9.47 19.63 1.83
C ALA A 313 8.59 20.17 0.69
N PHE A 314 8.39 21.47 0.69
CA PHE A 314 7.88 22.18 -0.47
C PHE A 314 9.06 22.71 -1.28
N ASP A 315 8.93 22.67 -2.58
CA ASP A 315 9.91 23.21 -3.51
C ASP A 315 9.20 23.91 -4.66
N VAL A 316 9.90 24.80 -5.33
CA VAL A 316 9.35 25.54 -6.47
C VAL A 316 10.41 25.77 -7.54
N SER A 317 9.99 25.70 -8.78
CA SER A 317 10.79 26.05 -9.95
C SER A 317 9.97 26.86 -10.96
N ALA A 318 10.65 27.58 -11.82
CA ALA A 318 10.06 28.36 -12.90
C ALA A 318 10.74 28.01 -14.23
N PRO A 319 10.53 26.81 -14.78
CA PRO A 319 11.32 26.30 -15.92
C PRO A 319 11.15 27.10 -17.20
N GLU A 320 10.06 27.87 -17.33
CA GLU A 320 9.76 28.73 -18.49
C GLU A 320 10.31 30.16 -18.33
N ASP A 321 10.87 30.50 -17.15
CA ASP A 321 11.42 31.84 -16.86
C ASP A 321 12.83 31.75 -16.29
N ALA A 322 13.83 31.92 -17.13
CA ALA A 322 15.23 31.77 -16.76
C ALA A 322 15.67 32.74 -15.65
N THR A 323 15.12 33.96 -15.60
CA THR A 323 15.47 34.95 -14.58
C THR A 323 15.00 34.48 -13.20
N ILE A 324 13.72 34.13 -13.08
CA ILE A 324 13.16 33.64 -11.83
C ILE A 324 13.77 32.29 -11.44
N GLN A 325 14.03 31.41 -12.42
CA GLN A 325 14.67 30.11 -12.16
C GLN A 325 16.08 30.29 -11.56
N ASN A 326 16.88 31.23 -12.06
CA ASN A 326 18.18 31.52 -11.52
C ASN A 326 18.10 32.08 -10.09
N GLU A 327 17.14 32.97 -9.83
CA GLU A 327 16.87 33.48 -8.49
C GLU A 327 16.49 32.36 -7.52
N LEU A 328 15.54 31.50 -7.89
CA LEU A 328 15.13 30.34 -7.09
C LEU A 328 16.30 29.37 -6.84
N THR A 329 17.17 29.17 -7.83
CA THR A 329 18.33 28.28 -7.70
C THR A 329 19.34 28.82 -6.70
N ALA A 330 19.46 30.15 -6.59
CA ALA A 330 20.37 30.82 -5.61
C ALA A 330 19.80 30.77 -4.17
N MET A 331 18.50 30.52 -4.00
CA MET A 331 17.86 30.39 -2.69
C MET A 331 18.16 29.05 -2.02
N GLY A 332 18.24 29.03 -0.69
CA GLY A 332 18.23 27.80 0.10
C GLY A 332 16.90 27.04 0.00
N ALA A 333 16.91 25.76 0.35
CA ALA A 333 15.71 24.90 0.27
C ALA A 333 14.54 25.43 1.13
N GLU A 334 14.84 25.97 2.32
CA GLU A 334 13.84 26.57 3.21
C GLU A 334 13.14 27.76 2.56
N GLU A 335 13.92 28.64 1.93
CA GLU A 335 13.41 29.84 1.29
C GLU A 335 12.56 29.48 0.07
N ARG A 336 12.99 28.53 -0.75
CA ARG A 336 12.17 28.00 -1.86
C ARG A 336 10.86 27.39 -1.35
N GLY A 337 10.90 26.67 -0.21
CA GLY A 337 9.71 26.14 0.43
C GLY A 337 8.71 27.23 0.84
N LYS A 338 9.19 28.33 1.39
CA LYS A 338 8.36 29.51 1.71
C LYS A 338 7.75 30.12 0.45
N GLN A 339 8.53 30.31 -0.62
CA GLN A 339 8.03 30.80 -1.90
C GLN A 339 6.96 29.88 -2.48
N ALA A 340 7.14 28.55 -2.41
CA ALA A 340 6.17 27.58 -2.83
C ALA A 340 4.81 27.76 -2.12
N LEU A 341 4.85 27.95 -0.80
CA LEU A 341 3.61 28.20 0.00
C LEU A 341 2.95 29.53 -0.37
N TYR A 342 3.71 30.61 -0.54
CA TYR A 342 3.16 31.91 -0.98
C TYR A 342 2.49 31.80 -2.36
N ILE A 343 3.13 31.10 -3.30
CA ILE A 343 2.56 30.89 -4.63
C ILE A 343 1.28 30.06 -4.55
N MET A 344 1.24 29.02 -3.72
CA MET A 344 0.04 28.20 -3.55
C MET A 344 -1.14 28.97 -2.97
N VAL A 345 -0.87 29.80 -1.94
CA VAL A 345 -1.93 30.52 -1.19
C VAL A 345 -2.32 31.82 -1.88
N MET A 346 -1.32 32.65 -2.18
CA MET A 346 -1.53 34.04 -2.60
C MET A 346 -1.44 34.25 -4.10
N LYS A 347 -1.01 33.20 -4.87
CA LYS A 347 -0.75 33.32 -6.32
C LYS A 347 0.25 34.43 -6.65
N THR A 348 1.22 34.64 -5.75
CA THR A 348 2.23 35.70 -5.87
C THR A 348 3.61 35.15 -5.49
N TYR A 349 4.60 35.48 -6.30
CA TYR A 349 6.01 35.27 -6.03
C TYR A 349 6.60 36.53 -5.38
N LEU A 350 7.22 36.39 -4.21
CA LEU A 350 7.71 37.53 -3.44
C LEU A 350 9.19 37.88 -3.78
N GLY A 351 9.95 36.92 -4.34
CA GLY A 351 11.36 37.13 -4.67
C GLY A 351 12.28 37.26 -3.44
N THR A 352 13.52 37.67 -3.71
CA THR A 352 14.53 37.92 -2.68
C THR A 352 14.60 39.39 -2.21
N GLY A 353 13.78 40.28 -2.75
CA GLY A 353 13.74 41.68 -2.37
C GLY A 353 13.33 41.86 -0.90
N PRO A 354 13.84 42.90 -0.20
CA PRO A 354 13.33 43.22 1.12
C PRO A 354 11.82 43.43 1.03
N ILE A 355 11.07 42.87 1.97
CA ILE A 355 9.60 43.09 2.13
C ILE A 355 9.46 44.57 2.53
N GLY A 356 9.64 45.45 1.56
CA GLY A 356 9.69 46.90 1.69
C GLY A 356 8.57 47.59 0.92
N GLY A 357 7.51 47.98 1.62
CA GLY A 357 6.79 49.17 1.32
C GLY A 357 5.82 49.16 0.14
N GLY A 358 4.80 48.32 0.18
CA GLY A 358 3.55 48.53 -0.60
C GLY A 358 2.37 48.23 0.29
N GLY A 359 1.77 49.27 0.85
CA GLY A 359 0.79 49.25 1.91
C GLY A 359 -0.39 48.34 1.68
N GLY A 360 -0.64 47.52 2.68
CA GLY A 360 -1.83 46.65 2.77
C GLY A 360 -1.72 45.69 3.94
N GLY A 361 -1.65 46.21 5.15
CA GLY A 361 -2.20 45.67 6.40
C GLY A 361 -2.13 44.17 6.70
N LEU A 362 -0.96 43.62 7.01
CA LEU A 362 -0.83 42.46 7.93
C LEU A 362 0.24 42.75 9.01
N GLY A 363 0.40 44.03 9.36
CA GLY A 363 1.10 44.43 10.56
C GLY A 363 0.14 44.29 11.74
N LYS A 364 0.52 43.43 12.70
CA LYS A 364 -0.10 43.22 14.01
C LYS A 364 -1.20 42.15 14.06
N ILE A 365 -0.81 40.90 14.05
CA ILE A 365 -1.47 39.97 14.95
C ILE A 365 -0.65 39.98 16.24
N GLY A 366 -1.29 40.63 17.23
CA GLY A 366 -0.70 41.05 18.46
C GLY A 366 -0.19 39.90 19.34
N ARG A 367 0.86 40.19 20.05
CA ARG A 367 1.14 39.64 21.36
C ARG A 367 -0.12 39.81 22.23
N ALA A 368 -0.77 38.73 22.55
CA ALA A 368 -1.61 38.65 23.74
C ALA A 368 -0.78 37.99 24.83
N HIS A 369 -0.38 38.80 25.80
CA HIS A 369 -0.02 38.35 27.12
C HIS A 369 -1.27 37.74 27.78
N VAL A 370 -1.22 36.59 28.32
CA VAL A 370 -1.33 36.15 29.72
C VAL A 370 -1.17 34.60 29.74
#